data_3e005d6ff4cbb40d28f889c60de5df13
#
_entry.id   3e005d6ff4cbb40d28f889c60de5df13
#
_cell.length_a   1.000
_cell.length_b   1.000
_cell.length_c   1.000
_cell.angle_alpha   90.00
_cell.angle_beta   90.00
_cell.angle_gamma   90.00
#
_symmetry.space_group_name_H-M   'P 1'
#
loop_
_entity.id
_entity.type
_entity.pdbx_description
1 polymer ?
#
loop_
_entity_poly.entity_id
_entity_poly.type
_entity_poly.pdbx_seq_one_letter_code
_entity_poly.pdbx_strand_id
1 'polypeptide(L)'
;VGGVTLANCKTWRRDHPLAIAAPAAVLAVALYAITLRGTFIWDDRFIAQDDPRLHDASGWRAYLHAGYRPNAVDNLWRPLTSLTFWAQWRLTGGITWRLHAMNILLHAAVSALVAALAHRLAGARAGLIAGLLFAAHPLHVEAVAYLVGRAETLCAAGVVAALLVMARRPLTVGRAVGVFAGAIVA
;
A
#
# COMPACT_ATOMS: atom_id res chain seq x y z
N VAL A 1 -18.32 -15.65 41.21
CA VAL A 1 -17.51 -14.57 40.60
C VAL A 1 -16.28 -15.26 40.03
N GLY A 2 -16.32 -15.66 38.74
CA GLY A 2 -15.25 -16.36 38.06
C GLY A 2 -14.11 -15.40 37.73
N GLY A 3 -12.97 -15.58 38.41
CA GLY A 3 -11.76 -14.82 38.11
C GLY A 3 -11.24 -15.16 36.73
N VAL A 4 -11.12 -14.17 35.85
CA VAL A 4 -10.42 -14.27 34.57
C VAL A 4 -8.94 -14.42 34.89
N THR A 5 -8.43 -15.64 34.86
CA THR A 5 -7.03 -15.95 35.17
C THR A 5 -6.13 -15.40 34.06
N LEU A 6 -5.06 -14.70 34.45
CA LEU A 6 -4.00 -14.17 33.58
C LEU A 6 -3.34 -15.21 32.66
N ALA A 7 -3.60 -16.50 32.90
CA ALA A 7 -3.17 -17.60 32.04
C ALA A 7 -3.82 -17.57 30.64
N ASN A 8 -5.07 -17.11 30.51
CA ASN A 8 -5.74 -17.00 29.21
C ASN A 8 -5.22 -15.83 28.35
N CYS A 9 -4.49 -14.86 28.93
CA CYS A 9 -3.90 -13.75 28.18
C CYS A 9 -2.62 -14.15 27.44
N LYS A 10 -1.93 -15.23 27.91
CA LYS A 10 -0.69 -15.74 27.26
C LYS A 10 -0.94 -16.63 26.05
N THR A 11 -2.07 -17.32 25.98
CA THR A 11 -2.40 -18.20 24.84
C THR A 11 -2.84 -17.40 23.61
N TRP A 12 -3.46 -16.24 23.77
CA TRP A 12 -3.85 -15.34 22.70
C TRP A 12 -2.66 -14.68 21.96
N ARG A 13 -1.46 -14.70 22.52
CA ARG A 13 -0.23 -14.17 21.89
C ARG A 13 0.34 -15.07 20.78
N ARG A 14 -0.17 -16.29 20.63
CA ARG A 14 0.24 -17.23 19.58
C ARG A 14 -0.70 -17.22 18.37
N ASP A 15 -1.67 -16.34 18.33
CA ASP A 15 -2.55 -16.21 17.18
C ASP A 15 -1.71 -15.89 15.94
N HIS A 16 -1.85 -16.72 14.93
CA HIS A 16 -1.13 -16.58 13.68
C HIS A 16 -1.34 -15.19 13.10
N PRO A 17 -0.30 -14.38 12.90
CA PRO A 17 -0.43 -13.00 12.42
C PRO A 17 -1.20 -12.92 11.09
N LEU A 18 -1.12 -13.96 10.27
CA LEU A 18 -1.89 -14.07 9.03
C LEU A 18 -3.39 -14.20 9.27
N ALA A 19 -3.84 -14.89 10.32
CA ALA A 19 -5.27 -15.03 10.63
C ALA A 19 -5.90 -13.68 11.03
N ILE A 20 -5.10 -12.75 11.54
CA ILE A 20 -5.54 -11.41 11.94
C ILE A 20 -5.50 -10.44 10.74
N ALA A 21 -4.49 -10.57 9.89
CA ALA A 21 -4.28 -9.68 8.76
C ALA A 21 -5.14 -10.04 7.54
N ALA A 22 -5.38 -11.32 7.28
CA ALA A 22 -6.11 -11.80 6.11
C ALA A 22 -7.55 -11.26 6.00
N PRO A 23 -8.37 -11.17 7.05
CA PRO A 23 -9.71 -10.60 6.95
C PRO A 23 -9.72 -9.15 6.43
N ALA A 24 -8.76 -8.31 6.85
CA ALA A 24 -8.64 -6.95 6.37
C ALA A 24 -8.27 -6.89 4.88
N ALA A 25 -7.32 -7.73 4.46
CA ALA A 25 -6.95 -7.82 3.04
C ALA A 25 -8.11 -8.31 2.16
N VAL A 26 -8.82 -9.34 2.60
CA VAL A 26 -9.99 -9.87 1.88
C VAL A 26 -11.09 -8.84 1.78
N LEU A 27 -11.38 -8.12 2.87
CA LEU A 27 -12.37 -7.05 2.88
C LEU A 27 -11.99 -5.93 1.90
N ALA A 28 -10.72 -5.50 1.89
CA ALA A 28 -10.22 -4.50 0.95
C ALA A 28 -10.44 -4.94 -0.50
N VAL A 29 -10.07 -6.18 -0.84
CA VAL A 29 -10.30 -6.72 -2.20
C VAL A 29 -11.79 -6.74 -2.54
N ALA A 30 -12.65 -7.22 -1.63
CA ALA A 30 -14.08 -7.33 -1.86
C ALA A 30 -14.75 -5.96 -2.09
N LEU A 31 -14.43 -4.96 -1.26
CA LEU A 31 -15.00 -3.61 -1.35
C LEU A 31 -14.59 -2.88 -2.64
N TYR A 32 -13.32 -3.03 -3.04
CA TYR A 32 -12.77 -2.30 -4.18
C TYR A 32 -12.82 -3.09 -5.50
N ALA A 33 -13.31 -4.35 -5.50
CA ALA A 33 -13.43 -5.16 -6.72
C ALA A 33 -14.23 -4.48 -7.84
N ILE A 34 -15.18 -3.62 -7.50
CA ILE A 34 -15.96 -2.85 -8.48
C ILE A 34 -15.09 -1.92 -9.33
N THR A 35 -13.96 -1.44 -8.80
CA THR A 35 -13.04 -0.55 -9.52
C THR A 35 -12.29 -1.25 -10.66
N LEU A 36 -12.30 -2.59 -10.71
CA LEU A 36 -11.77 -3.35 -11.85
C LEU A 36 -12.48 -3.02 -13.16
N ARG A 37 -13.71 -2.50 -13.11
CA ARG A 37 -14.46 -2.02 -14.27
C ARG A 37 -14.19 -0.57 -14.60
N GLY A 38 -13.29 0.09 -13.85
CA GLY A 38 -12.91 1.48 -14.03
C GLY A 38 -12.17 1.73 -15.34
N THR A 39 -12.19 2.98 -15.75
CA THR A 39 -11.46 3.50 -16.91
C THR A 39 -10.48 4.56 -16.46
N PHE A 40 -9.61 5.03 -17.36
CA PHE A 40 -8.72 6.15 -17.08
C PHE A 40 -9.52 7.44 -16.91
N ILE A 41 -9.33 8.14 -15.78
CA ILE A 41 -10.06 9.34 -15.41
C ILE A 41 -9.05 10.44 -15.07
N TRP A 42 -9.28 11.67 -15.57
CA TRP A 42 -8.45 12.84 -15.25
C TRP A 42 -6.95 12.58 -15.38
N ASP A 43 -6.22 12.68 -14.28
CA ASP A 43 -4.77 12.54 -14.22
C ASP A 43 -4.29 11.12 -14.59
N ASP A 44 -5.13 10.10 -14.46
CA ASP A 44 -4.82 8.74 -14.88
C ASP A 44 -4.39 8.67 -16.34
N ARG A 45 -5.01 9.50 -17.21
CA ARG A 45 -4.65 9.55 -18.63
C ARG A 45 -3.22 10.03 -18.82
N PHE A 46 -2.87 11.14 -18.18
CA PHE A 46 -1.55 11.75 -18.36
C PHE A 46 -0.42 10.93 -17.77
N ILE A 47 -0.69 10.16 -16.69
CA ILE A 47 0.34 9.48 -15.92
C ILE A 47 0.37 7.98 -16.22
N ALA A 48 -0.79 7.35 -16.39
CA ALA A 48 -0.91 5.91 -16.50
C ALA A 48 -1.33 5.43 -17.91
N GLN A 49 -1.59 6.33 -18.86
CA GLN A 49 -1.98 5.98 -20.22
C GLN A 49 -1.12 6.68 -21.26
N ASP A 50 -1.10 8.03 -21.29
CA ASP A 50 -0.58 8.84 -22.41
C ASP A 50 0.89 9.21 -22.22
N ASP A 51 1.52 8.89 -21.10
CA ASP A 51 2.94 9.16 -20.86
C ASP A 51 3.82 8.36 -21.84
N PRO A 52 4.54 9.03 -22.77
CA PRO A 52 5.35 8.33 -23.77
C PRO A 52 6.45 7.45 -23.15
N ARG A 53 6.89 7.77 -21.93
CA ARG A 53 7.89 7.00 -21.19
C ARG A 53 7.40 5.61 -20.83
N LEU A 54 6.08 5.38 -20.68
CA LEU A 54 5.50 4.06 -20.42
C LEU A 54 5.71 3.10 -21.61
N HIS A 55 5.69 3.66 -22.81
CA HIS A 55 5.75 2.89 -24.06
C HIS A 55 7.20 2.58 -24.50
N ASP A 56 8.18 3.32 -23.97
CA ASP A 56 9.59 3.11 -24.24
C ASP A 56 10.20 2.07 -23.27
N ALA A 57 10.95 1.11 -23.80
CA ALA A 57 11.67 0.10 -22.99
C ALA A 57 12.71 0.72 -22.06
N SER A 58 13.32 1.85 -22.45
CA SER A 58 14.30 2.59 -21.66
C SER A 58 13.68 3.70 -20.80
N GLY A 59 12.37 3.94 -20.91
CA GLY A 59 11.65 5.05 -20.26
C GLY A 59 11.78 5.08 -18.75
N TRP A 60 12.05 3.93 -18.11
CA TRP A 60 12.28 3.86 -16.67
C TRP A 60 13.42 4.77 -16.18
N ARG A 61 14.43 5.03 -17.04
CA ARG A 61 15.55 5.91 -16.69
C ARG A 61 15.11 7.35 -16.52
N ALA A 62 14.18 7.81 -17.36
CA ALA A 62 13.64 9.16 -17.27
C ALA A 62 12.88 9.39 -15.95
N TYR A 63 12.21 8.39 -15.41
CA TYR A 63 11.48 8.53 -14.13
C TYR A 63 12.41 8.74 -12.92
N LEU A 64 13.68 8.42 -13.02
CA LEU A 64 14.64 8.68 -11.95
C LEU A 64 15.05 10.15 -11.85
N HIS A 65 14.89 10.93 -12.93
CA HIS A 65 15.39 12.31 -13.03
C HIS A 65 14.33 13.32 -13.42
N ALA A 66 13.23 12.88 -14.03
CA ALA A 66 12.17 13.76 -14.52
C ALA A 66 10.98 13.81 -13.56
N GLY A 67 10.14 14.83 -13.70
CA GLY A 67 8.91 15.00 -12.94
C GLY A 67 7.91 13.86 -13.17
N TYR A 68 7.00 13.71 -12.23
CA TYR A 68 5.93 12.70 -12.24
C TYR A 68 5.02 12.85 -13.46
N ARG A 69 4.64 14.09 -13.77
CA ARG A 69 3.85 14.42 -14.95
C ARG A 69 4.75 14.86 -16.11
N PRO A 70 4.56 14.32 -17.33
CA PRO A 70 5.26 14.85 -18.48
C PRO A 70 4.81 16.31 -18.74
N ASN A 71 5.77 17.20 -18.92
CA ASN A 71 5.54 18.62 -19.27
C ASN A 71 4.75 19.46 -18.24
N ALA A 72 4.61 19.02 -17.00
CA ALA A 72 3.98 19.81 -15.96
C ALA A 72 4.95 20.79 -15.31
N VAL A 73 4.41 21.92 -14.86
CA VAL A 73 5.17 22.97 -14.16
C VAL A 73 5.47 22.55 -12.70
N ASP A 74 4.65 21.64 -12.17
CA ASP A 74 4.84 21.07 -10.85
C ASP A 74 6.03 20.08 -10.86
N ASN A 75 7.06 20.40 -10.12
CA ASN A 75 8.23 19.53 -9.95
C ASN A 75 7.94 18.33 -9.02
N LEU A 76 6.77 17.72 -9.14
CA LEU A 76 6.40 16.57 -8.36
C LEU A 76 7.25 15.37 -8.80
N TRP A 77 8.01 14.78 -7.86
CA TRP A 77 8.90 13.66 -8.14
C TRP A 77 8.46 12.43 -7.36
N ARG A 78 8.01 11.39 -8.08
CA ARG A 78 7.48 10.14 -7.52
C ARG A 78 8.04 8.94 -8.30
N PRO A 79 9.35 8.69 -8.23
CA PRO A 79 10.01 7.70 -9.09
C PRO A 79 9.48 6.28 -8.86
N LEU A 80 9.25 5.88 -7.61
CA LEU A 80 8.75 4.54 -7.30
C LEU A 80 7.37 4.31 -7.93
N THR A 81 6.45 5.26 -7.81
CA THR A 81 5.12 5.16 -8.42
C THR A 81 5.21 5.04 -9.93
N SER A 82 5.99 5.91 -10.57
CA SER A 82 6.20 5.89 -12.03
C SER A 82 6.82 4.58 -12.50
N LEU A 83 7.81 4.08 -11.79
CA LEU A 83 8.44 2.79 -12.10
C LEU A 83 7.45 1.62 -11.97
N THR A 84 6.53 1.65 -11.01
CA THR A 84 5.49 0.61 -10.92
C THR A 84 4.52 0.66 -12.09
N PHE A 85 4.16 1.84 -12.59
CA PHE A 85 3.36 1.99 -13.81
C PHE A 85 4.12 1.48 -15.03
N TRP A 86 5.35 1.91 -15.22
CA TRP A 86 6.19 1.47 -16.34
C TRP A 86 6.34 -0.06 -16.36
N ALA A 87 6.71 -0.67 -15.24
CA ALA A 87 6.87 -2.12 -15.14
C ALA A 87 5.55 -2.83 -15.45
N GLN A 88 4.44 -2.33 -14.93
CA GLN A 88 3.14 -2.93 -15.18
C GLN A 88 2.70 -2.80 -16.65
N TRP A 89 2.97 -1.65 -17.29
CA TRP A 89 2.75 -1.49 -18.74
C TRP A 89 3.53 -2.50 -19.56
N ARG A 90 4.80 -2.69 -19.25
CA ARG A 90 5.66 -3.69 -19.93
C ARG A 90 5.14 -5.12 -19.77
N LEU A 91 4.61 -5.45 -18.61
CA LEU A 91 4.12 -6.79 -18.29
C LEU A 91 2.70 -7.06 -18.79
N THR A 92 1.86 -6.03 -18.85
CA THR A 92 0.40 -6.23 -19.02
C THR A 92 -0.20 -5.46 -20.20
N GLY A 93 0.59 -4.64 -20.91
CA GLY A 93 0.13 -3.87 -22.07
C GLY A 93 -0.88 -2.77 -21.74
N GLY A 94 -0.88 -2.22 -20.51
CA GLY A 94 -1.74 -1.11 -20.13
C GLY A 94 -3.23 -1.46 -19.99
N ILE A 95 -3.56 -2.73 -19.83
CA ILE A 95 -4.95 -3.17 -19.66
C ILE A 95 -5.50 -2.62 -18.34
N THR A 96 -6.53 -1.79 -18.40
CA THR A 96 -7.05 -0.97 -17.30
C THR A 96 -7.38 -1.77 -16.05
N TRP A 97 -8.11 -2.88 -16.18
CA TRP A 97 -8.46 -3.68 -15.00
C TRP A 97 -7.25 -4.22 -14.25
N ARG A 98 -6.14 -4.49 -14.96
CA ARG A 98 -4.89 -4.95 -14.32
C ARG A 98 -4.23 -3.83 -13.54
N LEU A 99 -4.31 -2.59 -14.04
CA LEU A 99 -3.80 -1.41 -13.34
C LEU A 99 -4.58 -1.18 -12.04
N HIS A 100 -5.92 -1.27 -12.09
CA HIS A 100 -6.76 -1.19 -10.89
C HIS A 100 -6.51 -2.36 -9.91
N ALA A 101 -6.31 -3.58 -10.43
CA ALA A 101 -6.01 -4.75 -9.59
C ALA A 101 -4.75 -4.52 -8.74
N MET A 102 -3.72 -3.88 -9.29
CA MET A 102 -2.52 -3.53 -8.53
C MET A 102 -2.83 -2.58 -7.38
N ASN A 103 -3.64 -1.53 -7.60
CA ASN A 103 -4.03 -0.60 -6.53
C ASN A 103 -4.83 -1.31 -5.42
N ILE A 104 -5.75 -2.20 -5.81
CA ILE A 104 -6.51 -3.02 -4.86
C ILE A 104 -5.57 -3.90 -4.02
N LEU A 105 -4.62 -4.57 -4.67
CA LEU A 105 -3.65 -5.44 -3.98
C LEU A 105 -2.74 -4.65 -3.05
N LEU A 106 -2.31 -3.45 -3.45
CA LEU A 106 -1.54 -2.55 -2.59
C LEU A 106 -2.36 -2.13 -1.37
N HIS A 107 -3.61 -1.73 -1.54
CA HIS A 107 -4.48 -1.37 -0.44
C HIS A 107 -4.76 -2.55 0.50
N ALA A 108 -4.97 -3.73 -0.05
CA ALA A 108 -5.11 -4.97 0.73
C ALA A 108 -3.85 -5.27 1.56
N ALA A 109 -2.67 -5.08 0.96
CA ALA A 109 -1.39 -5.24 1.66
C ALA A 109 -1.23 -4.20 2.78
N VAL A 110 -1.57 -2.93 2.54
CA VAL A 110 -1.52 -1.88 3.58
C VAL A 110 -2.49 -2.20 4.71
N SER A 111 -3.72 -2.62 4.39
CA SER A 111 -4.72 -3.01 5.40
C SER A 111 -4.22 -4.17 6.28
N ALA A 112 -3.55 -5.15 5.66
CA ALA A 112 -2.92 -6.25 6.38
C ALA A 112 -1.74 -5.78 7.26
N LEU A 113 -0.92 -4.84 6.78
CA LEU A 113 0.18 -4.25 7.55
C LEU A 113 -0.34 -3.45 8.76
N VAL A 114 -1.42 -2.68 8.59
CA VAL A 114 -2.09 -1.97 9.70
C VAL A 114 -2.60 -2.95 10.74
N ALA A 115 -3.28 -4.03 10.31
CA ALA A 115 -3.72 -5.10 11.21
C ALA A 115 -2.54 -5.71 11.98
N ALA A 116 -1.44 -6.01 11.29
CA ALA A 116 -0.24 -6.58 11.90
C ALA A 116 0.42 -5.61 12.89
N LEU A 117 0.48 -4.32 12.57
CA LEU A 117 1.03 -3.29 13.46
C LEU A 117 0.17 -3.15 14.72
N ALA A 118 -1.14 -2.99 14.57
CA ALA A 118 -2.05 -2.85 15.70
C ALA A 118 -2.08 -4.13 16.57
N HIS A 119 -1.99 -5.32 15.96
CA HIS A 119 -1.83 -6.57 16.68
C HIS A 119 -0.57 -6.59 17.55
N ARG A 120 0.55 -6.11 17.03
CA ARG A 120 1.80 -6.03 17.81
C ARG A 120 1.72 -5.06 18.97
N LEU A 121 1.04 -3.94 18.79
CA LEU A 121 0.95 -2.87 19.79
C LEU A 121 -0.07 -3.17 20.87
N ALA A 122 -1.23 -3.74 20.50
CA ALA A 122 -2.39 -3.85 21.39
C ALA A 122 -3.12 -5.21 21.35
N GLY A 123 -2.54 -6.22 20.66
CA GLY A 123 -3.08 -7.58 20.62
C GLY A 123 -4.07 -7.85 19.49
N ALA A 124 -4.54 -9.11 19.41
CA ALA A 124 -5.27 -9.63 18.25
C ALA A 124 -6.57 -8.90 17.94
N ARG A 125 -7.35 -8.55 18.96
CA ARG A 125 -8.61 -7.79 18.77
C ARG A 125 -8.36 -6.41 18.17
N ALA A 126 -7.36 -5.69 18.67
CA ALA A 126 -6.99 -4.38 18.14
C ALA A 126 -6.50 -4.50 16.68
N GLY A 127 -5.71 -5.52 16.37
CA GLY A 127 -5.25 -5.80 15.02
C GLY A 127 -6.41 -6.03 14.04
N LEU A 128 -7.34 -6.89 14.41
CA LEU A 128 -8.51 -7.18 13.57
C LEU A 128 -9.36 -5.93 13.35
N ILE A 129 -9.72 -5.22 14.42
CA ILE A 129 -10.55 -4.00 14.32
C ILE A 129 -9.86 -2.94 13.48
N ALA A 130 -8.60 -2.63 13.78
CA ALA A 130 -7.86 -1.59 13.06
C ALA A 130 -7.71 -1.92 11.57
N GLY A 131 -7.39 -3.17 11.23
CA GLY A 131 -7.28 -3.60 9.84
C GLY A 131 -8.60 -3.51 9.08
N LEU A 132 -9.70 -3.96 9.67
CA LEU A 132 -11.02 -3.89 9.05
C LEU A 132 -11.50 -2.44 8.88
N LEU A 133 -11.33 -1.59 9.89
CA LEU A 133 -11.66 -0.17 9.80
C LEU A 133 -10.84 0.54 8.74
N PHE A 134 -9.54 0.24 8.65
CA PHE A 134 -8.69 0.81 7.62
C PHE A 134 -9.14 0.35 6.22
N ALA A 135 -9.38 -0.95 6.03
CA ALA A 135 -9.81 -1.51 4.74
C ALA A 135 -11.12 -0.88 4.24
N ALA A 136 -12.06 -0.60 5.15
CA ALA A 136 -13.39 -0.09 4.82
C ALA A 136 -13.50 1.45 4.89
N HIS A 137 -12.43 2.17 5.27
CA HIS A 137 -12.54 3.60 5.51
C HIS A 137 -12.79 4.38 4.20
N PRO A 138 -13.83 5.22 4.14
CA PRO A 138 -14.24 5.88 2.89
C PRO A 138 -13.21 6.84 2.31
N LEU A 139 -12.30 7.39 3.11
CA LEU A 139 -11.21 8.25 2.61
C LEU A 139 -10.25 7.52 1.67
N HIS A 140 -10.19 6.19 1.70
CA HIS A 140 -9.32 5.42 0.81
C HIS A 140 -9.89 5.24 -0.60
N VAL A 141 -11.15 5.63 -0.84
CA VAL A 141 -11.77 5.49 -2.16
C VAL A 141 -10.94 6.20 -3.22
N GLU A 142 -10.52 7.43 -2.97
CA GLU A 142 -9.69 8.19 -3.91
C GLU A 142 -8.33 7.52 -4.13
N ALA A 143 -7.65 7.11 -3.07
CA ALA A 143 -6.34 6.46 -3.14
C ALA A 143 -6.35 5.10 -3.87
N VAL A 144 -7.49 4.41 -3.94
CA VAL A 144 -7.59 3.07 -4.54
C VAL A 144 -8.28 3.09 -5.90
N ALA A 145 -9.39 3.85 -6.03
CA ALA A 145 -10.19 3.89 -7.24
C ALA A 145 -9.50 4.65 -8.38
N TYR A 146 -8.80 5.75 -8.09
CA TYR A 146 -7.94 6.41 -9.08
C TYR A 146 -6.60 5.70 -9.20
N LEU A 147 -6.10 5.53 -10.43
CA LEU A 147 -4.81 4.87 -10.65
C LEU A 147 -3.66 5.67 -10.06
N VAL A 148 -3.70 7.00 -10.19
CA VAL A 148 -2.69 7.91 -9.62
C VAL A 148 -2.61 7.87 -8.08
N GLY A 149 -3.68 7.46 -7.41
CA GLY A 149 -3.73 7.23 -5.97
C GLY A 149 -2.79 6.11 -5.49
N ARG A 150 -2.16 5.40 -6.41
CA ARG A 150 -1.08 4.45 -6.13
C ARG A 150 0.05 5.06 -5.32
N ALA A 151 0.35 6.34 -5.55
CA ALA A 151 1.39 7.05 -4.83
C ALA A 151 1.11 7.12 -3.32
N GLU A 152 -0.12 7.46 -2.94
CA GLU A 152 -0.55 7.52 -1.54
C GLU A 152 -0.52 6.13 -0.90
N THR A 153 -0.95 5.12 -1.64
CA THR A 153 -0.97 3.73 -1.15
C THR A 153 0.44 3.18 -0.96
N LEU A 154 1.37 3.48 -1.87
CA LEU A 154 2.79 3.10 -1.71
C LEU A 154 3.44 3.82 -0.54
N CYS A 155 3.16 5.12 -0.38
CA CYS A 155 3.65 5.89 0.77
C CYS A 155 3.12 5.29 2.09
N ALA A 156 1.82 5.01 2.17
CA ALA A 156 1.24 4.36 3.34
C ALA A 156 1.87 2.98 3.63
N ALA A 157 2.13 2.19 2.59
CA ALA A 157 2.83 0.90 2.72
C ALA A 157 4.22 1.08 3.33
N GLY A 158 5.00 2.04 2.82
CA GLY A 158 6.33 2.36 3.32
C GLY A 158 6.31 2.77 4.79
N VAL A 159 5.43 3.72 5.14
CA VAL A 159 5.29 4.23 6.52
C VAL A 159 4.88 3.13 7.49
N VAL A 160 3.82 2.35 7.16
CA VAL A 160 3.33 1.30 8.06
C VAL A 160 4.34 0.15 8.19
N ALA A 161 5.02 -0.23 7.11
CA ALA A 161 6.09 -1.21 7.15
C ALA A 161 7.25 -0.73 8.04
N ALA A 162 7.62 0.54 7.92
CA ALA A 162 8.62 1.18 8.75
C ALA A 162 8.27 1.10 10.24
N LEU A 163 7.04 1.51 10.60
CA LEU A 163 6.55 1.43 11.98
C LEU A 163 6.52 -0.02 12.49
N LEU A 164 6.15 -0.97 11.64
CA LEU A 164 6.12 -2.38 11.99
C LEU A 164 7.53 -2.93 12.29
N VAL A 165 8.54 -2.48 11.54
CA VAL A 165 9.95 -2.82 11.80
C VAL A 165 10.43 -2.18 13.10
N MET A 166 10.08 -0.91 13.35
CA MET A 166 10.43 -0.19 14.58
C MET A 166 9.76 -0.80 15.82
N ALA A 167 8.56 -1.35 15.69
CA ALA A 167 7.86 -2.04 16.76
C ALA A 167 8.55 -3.36 17.19
N ARG A 168 9.58 -3.82 16.48
CA ARG A 168 10.44 -4.96 16.87
C ARG A 168 11.55 -4.45 17.79
N ARG A 169 11.54 -4.83 19.05
CA ARG A 169 12.62 -4.49 19.99
C ARG A 169 13.76 -5.52 19.91
N PRO A 170 15.04 -5.09 20.13
CA PRO A 170 15.56 -3.74 20.24
C PRO A 170 15.73 -3.04 18.87
N LEU A 171 15.60 -1.71 18.87
CA LEU A 171 15.92 -0.88 17.71
C LEU A 171 17.45 -0.86 17.51
N THR A 172 17.91 -1.31 16.36
CA THR A 172 19.30 -1.13 15.94
C THR A 172 19.42 0.04 14.97
N VAL A 173 20.53 0.75 14.99
CA VAL A 173 20.79 1.90 14.09
C VAL A 173 20.60 1.51 12.62
N GLY A 174 21.05 0.32 12.20
CA GLY A 174 20.86 -0.15 10.82
C GLY A 174 19.38 -0.33 10.43
N ARG A 175 18.50 -0.72 11.37
CA ARG A 175 17.06 -0.81 11.10
C ARG A 175 16.43 0.58 10.98
N ALA A 176 16.82 1.52 11.83
CA ALA A 176 16.33 2.89 11.74
C ALA A 176 16.71 3.53 10.40
N VAL A 177 17.95 3.37 9.97
CA VAL A 177 18.43 3.87 8.66
C VAL A 177 17.66 3.22 7.50
N GLY A 178 17.45 1.90 7.51
CA GLY A 178 16.68 1.20 6.47
C GLY A 178 15.23 1.67 6.37
N VAL A 179 14.61 1.96 7.52
CA VAL A 179 13.26 2.53 7.62
C VAL A 179 13.20 3.93 7.00
N PHE A 180 14.15 4.81 7.37
CA PHE A 180 14.20 6.15 6.82
C PHE A 180 14.45 6.16 5.31
N ALA A 181 15.38 5.34 4.84
CA ALA A 181 15.66 5.22 3.41
C ALA A 181 14.42 4.72 2.63
N GLY A 182 13.71 3.74 3.16
CA GLY A 182 12.47 3.24 2.56
C GLY A 182 11.34 4.28 2.52
N ALA A 183 11.22 5.10 3.56
CA ALA A 183 10.21 6.16 3.63
C ALA A 183 10.50 7.35 2.69
N ILE A 184 11.78 7.63 2.38
CA ILE A 184 12.16 8.69 1.45
C ILE A 184 11.88 8.29 -0.01
N VAL A 185 12.00 6.99 -0.33
CA VAL A 185 11.82 6.48 -1.69
C VAL A 185 10.34 6.21 -2.03
N ALA A 186 9.48 6.03 -1.02
CA ALA A 186 8.04 5.81 -1.19
C ALA A 186 7.29 7.11 -1.44
#